data_9ced6f7eecd34eb1205ffd7fb2fd50ab
#
_entry.id   9ced6f7eecd34eb1205ffd7fb2fd50ab
#
_cell.length_a   1.000
_cell.length_b   1.000
_cell.length_c   1.000
_cell.angle_alpha   90.00
_cell.angle_beta   90.00
_cell.angle_gamma   90.00
#
_symmetry.space_group_name_H-M   'P 1'
#
loop_
_entity.id
_entity.type
_entity.pdbx_description
1 polymer ?
#
loop_
_entity_poly.entity_id
_entity_poly.type
_entity_poly.pdbx_seq_one_letter_code
_entity_poly.pdbx_strand_id
1 'polypeptide(L)'
;VRKGRGGMKNKAPARLRKKHYFGRGAMFVLCAIFAVLFLLPTVLTITNSFMSEAEIKSNYGMIFATTSGGYVSKTVNLKFIPDKVTLSQYITGLIKSPEYLLKLWNSILLVVPIVILQVGVAAVAAYSFTRWRGKIRSGIFFFYVILMLMPYQVTLVPNYLVSQWLGILNTPWSIILPGMFAPFSVFLLTKFMRRIPYSLIEAAKVDGAGEWEIFTKICLPQCRSALYSIAILVFIDYWNMVEQPLILLQDSEAQPLSVFLSSINSGEIGLAFAMATVYMIPCLLLFLHGEEYLVEGIANSGSVKG
;
A
#
# COMPACT_ATOMS: atom_id res chain seq x y z
N VAL A 1 44.24 41.08 37.10
CA VAL A 1 44.14 41.48 35.69
C VAL A 1 43.62 40.25 34.88
N ARG A 2 42.34 40.19 34.56
CA ARG A 2 41.70 39.10 33.78
C ARG A 2 41.17 39.72 32.49
N LYS A 3 41.91 39.49 31.36
CA LYS A 3 41.50 39.88 30.00
C LYS A 3 40.35 38.98 29.53
N GLY A 4 39.21 39.58 29.19
CA GLY A 4 38.08 38.94 28.55
C GLY A 4 38.42 38.49 27.15
N ARG A 5 38.14 37.23 26.80
CA ARG A 5 38.11 36.71 25.41
C ARG A 5 36.73 37.01 24.81
N GLY A 6 36.66 38.03 23.98
CA GLY A 6 35.52 38.28 23.12
C GLY A 6 35.41 37.21 22.06
N GLY A 7 34.33 36.38 22.13
CA GLY A 7 34.00 35.39 21.11
C GLY A 7 33.56 36.09 19.83
N MET A 8 34.38 36.06 18.77
CA MET A 8 33.96 36.43 17.43
C MET A 8 32.91 35.45 16.91
N LYS A 9 31.67 35.88 16.89
CA LYS A 9 30.61 35.18 16.13
C LYS A 9 30.91 35.41 14.65
N ASN A 10 31.50 34.43 13.97
CA ASN A 10 31.64 34.40 12.52
C ASN A 10 30.24 34.41 11.88
N LYS A 11 29.77 35.59 11.51
CA LYS A 11 28.57 35.74 10.67
C LYS A 11 28.95 35.38 9.25
N ALA A 12 28.46 34.26 8.74
CA ALA A 12 28.63 33.90 7.36
C ALA A 12 28.22 35.08 6.42
N PRO A 13 28.97 35.33 5.32
CA PRO A 13 28.74 36.48 4.44
C PRO A 13 27.34 36.43 3.83
N ALA A 14 26.67 37.55 3.79
CA ALA A 14 25.27 37.69 3.34
C ALA A 14 24.99 37.12 1.93
N ARG A 15 25.99 37.01 1.06
CA ARG A 15 25.92 36.37 -0.25
C ARG A 15 25.67 34.86 -0.18
N LEU A 16 26.28 34.14 0.76
CA LEU A 16 26.07 32.70 0.96
C LEU A 16 24.68 32.41 1.50
N ARG A 17 24.16 33.29 2.33
CA ARG A 17 22.82 33.19 2.89
C ARG A 17 21.72 33.36 1.84
N LYS A 18 21.88 34.36 0.91
CA LYS A 18 20.94 34.55 -0.22
C LYS A 18 20.96 33.37 -1.19
N LYS A 19 22.12 32.79 -1.50
CA LYS A 19 22.23 31.64 -2.40
C LYS A 19 21.54 30.39 -1.81
N HIS A 20 21.57 30.22 -0.50
CA HIS A 20 20.89 29.12 0.21
C HIS A 20 19.36 29.29 0.22
N TYR A 21 18.85 30.52 0.34
CA TYR A 21 17.40 30.80 0.26
C TYR A 21 16.86 30.63 -1.16
N PHE A 22 17.63 31.07 -2.18
CA PHE A 22 17.25 30.88 -3.58
C PHE A 22 17.19 29.40 -3.97
N GLY A 23 18.16 28.58 -3.55
CA GLY A 23 18.15 27.13 -3.79
C GLY A 23 16.99 26.44 -3.11
N ARG A 24 16.63 26.83 -1.86
CA ARG A 24 15.44 26.30 -1.16
C ARG A 24 14.15 26.70 -1.85
N GLY A 25 14.02 27.94 -2.32
CA GLY A 25 12.84 28.39 -3.05
C GLY A 25 12.67 27.66 -4.38
N ALA A 26 13.75 27.47 -5.15
CA ALA A 26 13.72 26.71 -6.40
C ALA A 26 13.35 25.23 -6.16
N MET A 27 13.88 24.62 -5.12
CA MET A 27 13.56 23.23 -4.74
C MET A 27 12.09 23.09 -4.30
N PHE A 28 11.56 24.06 -3.54
CA PHE A 28 10.15 24.08 -3.18
C PHE A 28 9.23 24.18 -4.39
N VAL A 29 9.53 25.09 -5.33
CA VAL A 29 8.77 25.23 -6.57
C VAL A 29 8.81 23.96 -7.40
N LEU A 30 9.99 23.34 -7.53
CA LEU A 30 10.14 22.05 -8.23
C LEU A 30 9.30 20.96 -7.59
N CYS A 31 9.39 20.80 -6.27
CA CYS A 31 8.58 19.83 -5.53
C CYS A 31 7.06 20.10 -5.68
N ALA A 32 6.65 21.38 -5.67
CA ALA A 32 5.25 21.74 -5.86
C ALA A 32 4.76 21.40 -7.29
N ILE A 33 5.57 21.61 -8.32
CA ILE A 33 5.24 21.22 -9.69
C ILE A 33 5.07 19.70 -9.77
N PHE A 34 6.01 18.92 -9.24
CA PHE A 34 5.88 17.47 -9.22
C PHE A 34 4.65 17.01 -8.42
N ALA A 35 4.37 17.60 -7.27
CA ALA A 35 3.18 17.27 -6.48
C ALA A 35 1.89 17.50 -7.28
N VAL A 36 1.79 18.64 -7.99
CA VAL A 36 0.63 18.91 -8.86
C VAL A 36 0.53 17.90 -9.99
N LEU A 37 1.64 17.58 -10.68
CA LEU A 37 1.65 16.58 -11.75
C LEU A 37 1.22 15.18 -11.28
N PHE A 38 1.69 14.75 -10.10
CA PHE A 38 1.31 13.45 -9.52
C PHE A 38 -0.14 13.41 -9.04
N LEU A 39 -0.67 14.52 -8.55
CA LEU A 39 -2.06 14.60 -8.08
C LEU A 39 -3.06 14.77 -9.24
N LEU A 40 -2.62 15.23 -10.41
CA LEU A 40 -3.48 15.53 -11.54
C LEU A 40 -4.36 14.34 -11.98
N PRO A 41 -3.85 13.10 -12.15
CA PRO A 41 -4.70 11.96 -12.49
C PRO A 41 -5.76 11.67 -11.42
N THR A 42 -5.40 11.80 -10.14
CA THR A 42 -6.33 11.59 -9.01
C THR A 42 -7.44 12.64 -9.01
N VAL A 43 -7.07 13.91 -9.20
CA VAL A 43 -8.04 15.02 -9.32
C VAL A 43 -8.95 14.79 -10.51
N LEU A 44 -8.43 14.39 -11.67
CA LEU A 44 -9.24 14.04 -12.84
C LEU A 44 -10.22 12.90 -12.54
N THR A 45 -9.78 11.85 -11.89
CA THR A 45 -10.65 10.72 -11.51
C THR A 45 -11.80 11.20 -10.64
N ILE A 46 -11.51 11.99 -9.59
CA ILE A 46 -12.52 12.51 -8.67
C ILE A 46 -13.47 13.48 -9.39
N THR A 47 -12.99 14.41 -10.20
CA THR A 47 -13.84 15.39 -10.88
C THR A 47 -14.72 14.75 -11.95
N ASN A 48 -14.17 13.79 -12.70
CA ASN A 48 -14.92 13.08 -13.73
C ASN A 48 -15.96 12.10 -13.15
N SER A 49 -15.79 11.64 -11.91
CA SER A 49 -16.80 10.82 -11.24
C SER A 49 -18.13 11.55 -11.00
N PHE A 50 -18.10 12.89 -11.03
CA PHE A 50 -19.29 13.74 -10.93
C PHE A 50 -19.86 14.19 -12.28
N MET A 51 -19.24 13.82 -13.40
CA MET A 51 -19.74 14.14 -14.74
C MET A 51 -20.84 13.18 -15.17
N SER A 52 -21.74 13.66 -16.03
CA SER A 52 -22.72 12.78 -16.66
C SER A 52 -22.02 11.89 -17.70
N GLU A 53 -22.62 10.73 -17.99
CA GLU A 53 -22.07 9.79 -18.97
C GLU A 53 -21.97 10.40 -20.37
N ALA A 54 -22.93 11.27 -20.76
CA ALA A 54 -22.92 12.00 -22.01
C ALA A 54 -21.72 12.97 -22.09
N GLU A 55 -21.42 13.66 -20.99
CA GLU A 55 -20.28 14.56 -20.88
C GLU A 55 -18.95 13.81 -20.95
N ILE A 56 -18.85 12.67 -20.28
CA ILE A 56 -17.66 11.82 -20.34
C ILE A 56 -17.43 11.27 -21.75
N LYS A 57 -18.49 10.77 -22.39
CA LYS A 57 -18.41 10.30 -23.79
C LYS A 57 -18.00 11.40 -24.76
N SER A 58 -18.45 12.64 -24.56
CA SER A 58 -18.04 13.77 -25.39
C SER A 58 -16.57 14.17 -25.23
N ASN A 59 -16.03 14.02 -24.01
CA ASN A 59 -14.64 14.43 -23.71
C ASN A 59 -13.61 13.31 -23.96
N TYR A 60 -13.98 12.04 -23.70
CA TYR A 60 -13.07 10.90 -23.71
C TYR A 60 -13.45 9.78 -24.70
N GLY A 61 -14.55 9.93 -25.43
CA GLY A 61 -15.12 8.89 -26.30
C GLY A 61 -14.12 8.31 -27.31
N MET A 62 -13.16 9.11 -27.77
CA MET A 62 -12.13 8.66 -28.70
C MET A 62 -11.20 7.59 -28.13
N ILE A 63 -10.88 7.65 -26.82
CA ILE A 63 -9.97 6.68 -26.17
C ILE A 63 -10.62 5.31 -26.09
N PHE A 64 -11.95 5.26 -25.98
CA PHE A 64 -12.73 4.05 -25.70
C PHE A 64 -13.60 3.62 -26.87
N ALA A 65 -13.46 4.26 -28.06
CA ALA A 65 -14.23 3.94 -29.24
C ALA A 65 -13.81 2.58 -29.80
N THR A 66 -14.50 1.53 -29.41
CA THR A 66 -14.62 0.35 -30.26
C THR A 66 -15.60 0.66 -31.39
N THR A 67 -15.27 0.27 -32.59
CA THR A 67 -15.81 0.50 -33.95
C THR A 67 -17.34 0.37 -34.13
N SER A 68 -18.16 0.93 -33.28
CA SER A 68 -19.61 0.89 -33.38
C SER A 68 -20.18 2.31 -33.51
N GLY A 69 -20.21 2.81 -34.76
CA GLY A 69 -21.24 3.70 -35.34
C GLY A 69 -21.76 4.95 -34.60
N GLY A 70 -21.10 5.45 -33.54
CA GLY A 70 -21.48 6.65 -32.82
C GLY A 70 -20.54 7.81 -33.10
N TYR A 71 -21.03 9.05 -33.02
CA TYR A 71 -20.25 10.27 -33.17
C TYR A 71 -19.20 10.32 -32.05
N VAL A 72 -17.97 9.98 -32.37
CA VAL A 72 -16.83 10.01 -31.44
C VAL A 72 -16.09 11.32 -31.66
N SER A 73 -15.90 12.09 -30.62
CA SER A 73 -15.03 13.28 -30.67
C SER A 73 -13.65 12.88 -31.19
N LYS A 74 -13.12 13.62 -32.17
CA LYS A 74 -11.78 13.39 -32.72
C LYS A 74 -10.64 13.83 -31.79
N THR A 75 -10.96 14.44 -30.66
CA THR A 75 -10.00 14.99 -29.70
C THR A 75 -10.37 14.57 -28.29
N VAL A 76 -9.35 14.29 -27.48
CA VAL A 76 -9.51 14.07 -26.05
C VAL A 76 -9.40 15.40 -25.33
N ASN A 77 -10.44 15.80 -24.63
CA ASN A 77 -10.44 16.99 -23.80
C ASN A 77 -10.30 16.62 -22.34
N LEU A 78 -9.15 16.94 -21.74
CA LEU A 78 -8.95 16.79 -20.30
C LEU A 78 -9.76 17.87 -19.58
N LYS A 79 -10.95 17.52 -19.11
CA LYS A 79 -11.84 18.45 -18.42
C LYS A 79 -11.81 18.20 -16.92
N PHE A 80 -11.51 19.24 -16.15
CA PHE A 80 -11.39 19.20 -14.69
C PHE A 80 -12.66 19.64 -13.96
N ILE A 81 -13.53 20.42 -14.63
CA ILE A 81 -14.74 20.95 -14.01
C ILE A 81 -15.93 20.43 -14.81
N PRO A 82 -16.86 19.67 -14.17
CA PRO A 82 -18.07 19.20 -14.82
C PRO A 82 -18.99 20.36 -15.19
N ASP A 83 -19.67 20.29 -16.35
CA ASP A 83 -20.70 21.25 -16.73
C ASP A 83 -21.93 21.13 -15.82
N LYS A 84 -22.27 19.87 -15.46
CA LYS A 84 -23.32 19.56 -14.52
C LYS A 84 -22.85 18.50 -13.56
N VAL A 85 -22.78 18.84 -12.27
CA VAL A 85 -22.48 17.90 -11.21
C VAL A 85 -23.66 16.93 -11.06
N THR A 86 -23.38 15.62 -11.18
CA THR A 86 -24.37 14.56 -10.99
C THR A 86 -23.81 13.45 -10.09
N LEU A 87 -24.68 12.88 -9.26
CA LEU A 87 -24.37 11.70 -8.45
C LEU A 87 -24.92 10.40 -9.07
N SER A 88 -25.41 10.47 -10.31
CA SER A 88 -26.08 9.34 -10.97
C SER A 88 -25.20 8.10 -11.03
N GLN A 89 -23.89 8.27 -11.27
CA GLN A 89 -22.93 7.16 -11.32
C GLN A 89 -22.75 6.48 -9.96
N TYR A 90 -22.69 7.26 -8.88
CA TYR A 90 -22.64 6.73 -7.52
C TYR A 90 -23.92 5.99 -7.12
N ILE A 91 -25.09 6.55 -7.48
CA ILE A 91 -26.38 5.91 -7.24
C ILE A 91 -26.45 4.59 -8.02
N THR A 92 -25.98 4.59 -9.27
CA THR A 92 -25.95 3.37 -10.09
C THR A 92 -25.02 2.33 -9.48
N GLY A 93 -23.77 2.68 -9.15
CA GLY A 93 -22.78 1.72 -8.65
C GLY A 93 -23.04 1.25 -7.22
N LEU A 94 -23.56 2.12 -6.34
CA LEU A 94 -23.73 1.77 -4.92
C LEU A 94 -25.15 1.29 -4.57
N ILE A 95 -26.18 1.65 -5.37
CA ILE A 95 -27.58 1.37 -5.00
C ILE A 95 -28.28 0.49 -6.04
N LYS A 96 -28.12 0.83 -7.33
CA LYS A 96 -28.87 0.14 -8.39
C LYS A 96 -28.20 -1.16 -8.86
N SER A 97 -26.89 -1.24 -8.78
CA SER A 97 -26.12 -2.40 -9.23
C SER A 97 -25.40 -3.05 -8.05
N PRO A 98 -26.02 -4.03 -7.37
CA PRO A 98 -25.43 -4.69 -6.20
C PRO A 98 -24.09 -5.39 -6.49
N GLU A 99 -23.82 -5.66 -7.75
CA GLU A 99 -22.58 -6.30 -8.23
C GLU A 99 -21.31 -5.54 -7.81
N TYR A 100 -21.32 -4.21 -7.88
CA TYR A 100 -20.15 -3.40 -7.50
C TYR A 100 -19.93 -3.37 -6.00
N LEU A 101 -21.00 -3.36 -5.21
CA LEU A 101 -20.91 -3.51 -3.76
C LEU A 101 -20.40 -4.90 -3.38
N LEU A 102 -20.84 -5.94 -4.09
CA LEU A 102 -20.33 -7.29 -3.88
C LEU A 102 -18.82 -7.37 -4.15
N LYS A 103 -18.36 -6.79 -5.27
CA LYS A 103 -16.92 -6.72 -5.61
C LYS A 103 -16.11 -5.92 -4.58
N LEU A 104 -16.64 -4.82 -4.07
CA LEU A 104 -16.03 -4.06 -2.98
C LEU A 104 -15.96 -4.89 -1.70
N TRP A 105 -17.04 -5.62 -1.37
CA TRP A 105 -17.08 -6.53 -0.23
C TRP A 105 -16.07 -7.67 -0.37
N ASN A 106 -15.95 -8.25 -1.56
CA ASN A 106 -14.95 -9.27 -1.87
C ASN A 106 -13.52 -8.73 -1.66
N SER A 107 -13.25 -7.47 -2.04
CA SER A 107 -11.96 -6.84 -1.74
C SER A 107 -11.68 -6.82 -0.24
N ILE A 108 -12.65 -6.46 0.60
CA ILE A 108 -12.50 -6.44 2.06
C ILE A 108 -12.31 -7.87 2.60
N LEU A 109 -13.12 -8.82 2.13
CA LEU A 109 -13.05 -10.23 2.56
C LEU A 109 -11.73 -10.91 2.20
N LEU A 110 -11.06 -10.49 1.14
CA LEU A 110 -9.73 -10.97 0.77
C LEU A 110 -8.65 -10.26 1.57
N VAL A 111 -8.66 -8.94 1.58
CA VAL A 111 -7.53 -8.13 2.08
C VAL A 111 -7.42 -8.16 3.61
N VAL A 112 -8.53 -8.00 4.32
CA VAL A 112 -8.49 -7.91 5.79
C VAL A 112 -7.95 -9.19 6.44
N PRO A 113 -8.40 -10.40 6.08
CA PRO A 113 -7.80 -11.63 6.60
C PRO A 113 -6.32 -11.77 6.23
N ILE A 114 -5.93 -11.43 5.01
CA ILE A 114 -4.51 -11.48 4.60
C ILE A 114 -3.66 -10.58 5.49
N VAL A 115 -4.05 -9.33 5.69
CA VAL A 115 -3.31 -8.38 6.54
C VAL A 115 -3.15 -8.92 7.97
N ILE A 116 -4.24 -9.39 8.57
CA ILE A 116 -4.22 -9.91 9.96
C ILE A 116 -3.32 -11.13 10.06
N LEU A 117 -3.52 -12.11 9.18
CA LEU A 117 -2.77 -13.37 9.21
C LEU A 117 -1.29 -13.15 8.87
N GLN A 118 -1.00 -12.35 7.84
CA GLN A 118 0.38 -12.06 7.42
C GLN A 118 1.17 -11.32 8.50
N VAL A 119 0.59 -10.28 9.12
CA VAL A 119 1.24 -9.55 10.22
C VAL A 119 1.43 -10.45 11.43
N GLY A 120 0.44 -11.28 11.76
CA GLY A 120 0.53 -12.24 12.86
C GLY A 120 1.62 -13.29 12.64
N VAL A 121 1.62 -13.95 11.49
CA VAL A 121 2.66 -14.94 11.12
C VAL A 121 4.03 -14.30 11.09
N ALA A 122 4.16 -13.11 10.48
CA ALA A 122 5.42 -12.39 10.41
C ALA A 122 5.94 -12.01 11.80
N ALA A 123 5.06 -11.62 12.73
CA ALA A 123 5.45 -11.27 14.10
C ALA A 123 6.02 -12.47 14.86
N VAL A 124 5.35 -13.62 14.81
CA VAL A 124 5.81 -14.85 15.45
C VAL A 124 7.13 -15.35 14.82
N ALA A 125 7.21 -15.36 13.50
CA ALA A 125 8.42 -15.76 12.79
C ALA A 125 9.61 -14.82 13.10
N ALA A 126 9.39 -13.51 13.07
CA ALA A 126 10.43 -12.53 13.41
C ALA A 126 10.92 -12.64 14.84
N TYR A 127 10.02 -12.90 15.80
CA TYR A 127 10.38 -13.18 17.18
C TYR A 127 11.27 -14.42 17.26
N SER A 128 10.87 -15.48 16.60
CA SER A 128 11.66 -16.71 16.53
C SER A 128 13.06 -16.46 15.95
N PHE A 129 13.19 -15.70 14.87
CA PHE A 129 14.50 -15.39 14.26
C PHE A 129 15.37 -14.42 15.08
N THR A 130 14.83 -13.69 16.01
CA THR A 130 15.61 -12.79 16.88
C THR A 130 16.02 -13.45 18.18
N ARG A 131 15.18 -14.30 18.75
CA ARG A 131 15.40 -14.88 20.09
C ARG A 131 16.40 -16.01 20.14
N TRP A 132 16.36 -16.87 19.15
CA TRP A 132 17.23 -18.04 19.17
C TRP A 132 18.40 -17.90 18.18
N ARG A 133 19.59 -18.10 18.64
CA ARG A 133 20.81 -18.07 17.83
C ARG A 133 21.18 -19.48 17.36
N GLY A 134 21.59 -19.63 16.10
CA GLY A 134 22.04 -20.91 15.56
C GLY A 134 22.32 -20.83 14.06
N LYS A 135 23.25 -21.67 13.58
CA LYS A 135 23.67 -21.69 12.16
C LYS A 135 22.50 -22.06 11.23
N ILE A 136 21.70 -23.08 11.62
CA ILE A 136 20.53 -23.54 10.84
C ILE A 136 19.53 -22.40 10.68
N ARG A 137 19.22 -21.70 11.75
CA ARG A 137 18.25 -20.61 11.74
C ARG A 137 18.74 -19.42 10.91
N SER A 138 20.03 -19.08 10.99
CA SER A 138 20.63 -18.07 10.14
C SER A 138 20.56 -18.47 8.68
N GLY A 139 20.73 -19.75 8.35
CA GLY A 139 20.56 -20.30 7.01
C GLY A 139 19.10 -20.20 6.53
N ILE A 140 18.12 -20.56 7.35
CA ILE A 140 16.69 -20.44 7.02
C ILE A 140 16.32 -18.96 6.80
N PHE A 141 16.78 -18.04 7.67
CA PHE A 141 16.53 -16.61 7.50
C PHE A 141 17.16 -16.08 6.21
N PHE A 142 18.37 -16.50 5.87
CA PHE A 142 19.02 -16.14 4.62
C PHE A 142 18.24 -16.65 3.40
N PHE A 143 17.75 -17.88 3.45
CA PHE A 143 16.88 -18.44 2.41
C PHE A 143 15.57 -17.63 2.27
N TYR A 144 14.97 -17.21 3.39
CA TYR A 144 13.81 -16.31 3.38
C TYR A 144 14.08 -14.98 2.68
N VAL A 145 15.27 -14.41 2.88
CA VAL A 145 15.71 -13.18 2.17
C VAL A 145 15.87 -13.41 0.67
N ILE A 146 16.34 -14.60 0.26
CA ILE A 146 16.42 -14.95 -1.17
C ILE A 146 15.02 -15.06 -1.76
N LEU A 147 14.08 -15.72 -1.07
CA LEU A 147 12.69 -15.84 -1.53
C LEU A 147 12.01 -14.48 -1.73
N MET A 148 12.36 -13.47 -0.93
CA MET A 148 11.85 -12.10 -1.07
C MET A 148 12.22 -11.48 -2.42
N LEU A 149 13.31 -11.91 -3.05
CA LEU A 149 13.77 -11.40 -4.36
C LEU A 149 13.06 -12.06 -5.54
N MET A 150 12.29 -13.13 -5.29
CA MET A 150 11.55 -13.80 -6.35
C MET A 150 10.36 -12.94 -6.80
N PRO A 151 10.22 -12.64 -8.10
CA PRO A 151 9.05 -11.95 -8.60
C PRO A 151 7.80 -12.82 -8.42
N TYR A 152 6.69 -12.18 -8.06
CA TYR A 152 5.42 -12.87 -7.80
C TYR A 152 4.96 -13.74 -8.98
N GLN A 153 5.19 -13.30 -10.20
CA GLN A 153 4.82 -14.01 -11.43
C GLN A 153 5.41 -15.44 -11.51
N VAL A 154 6.59 -15.65 -10.94
CA VAL A 154 7.24 -16.97 -10.89
C VAL A 154 6.48 -17.93 -9.96
N THR A 155 5.88 -17.42 -8.90
CA THR A 155 5.14 -18.23 -7.92
C THR A 155 3.68 -18.47 -8.30
N LEU A 156 3.17 -17.78 -9.31
CA LEU A 156 1.76 -17.81 -9.68
C LEU A 156 1.31 -19.18 -10.15
N VAL A 157 2.07 -19.81 -11.06
CA VAL A 157 1.77 -21.17 -11.56
C VAL A 157 1.86 -22.23 -10.45
N PRO A 158 2.92 -22.29 -9.62
CA PRO A 158 2.95 -23.15 -8.44
C PRO A 158 1.76 -22.94 -7.50
N ASN A 159 1.38 -21.69 -7.24
CA ASN A 159 0.23 -21.38 -6.38
C ASN A 159 -1.08 -21.92 -6.97
N TYR A 160 -1.28 -21.80 -8.28
CA TYR A 160 -2.44 -22.36 -8.96
C TYR A 160 -2.49 -23.89 -8.81
N LEU A 161 -1.39 -24.58 -9.10
CA LEU A 161 -1.32 -26.05 -9.01
C LEU A 161 -1.55 -26.56 -7.58
N VAL A 162 -0.97 -25.89 -6.58
CA VAL A 162 -1.16 -26.24 -5.16
C VAL A 162 -2.59 -25.97 -4.74
N SER A 163 -3.19 -24.84 -5.15
CA SER A 163 -4.59 -24.50 -4.85
C SER A 163 -5.56 -25.53 -5.47
N GLN A 164 -5.26 -25.98 -6.70
CA GLN A 164 -6.03 -27.04 -7.35
C GLN A 164 -5.88 -28.36 -6.60
N TRP A 165 -4.66 -28.74 -6.22
CA TRP A 165 -4.39 -29.97 -5.48
C TRP A 165 -5.07 -29.98 -4.09
N LEU A 166 -5.10 -28.83 -3.40
CA LEU A 166 -5.78 -28.67 -2.12
C LEU A 166 -7.31 -28.55 -2.23
N GLY A 167 -7.85 -28.44 -3.47
CA GLY A 167 -9.30 -28.24 -3.69
C GLY A 167 -9.82 -26.87 -3.26
N ILE A 168 -8.95 -25.86 -3.13
CA ILE A 168 -9.30 -24.49 -2.72
C ILE A 168 -9.33 -23.49 -3.89
N LEU A 169 -9.07 -23.93 -5.11
CA LEU A 169 -9.18 -23.08 -6.31
C LEU A 169 -10.62 -22.54 -6.42
N ASN A 170 -10.77 -21.32 -6.92
CA ASN A 170 -12.05 -20.57 -6.96
C ASN A 170 -12.65 -20.23 -5.57
N THR A 171 -11.85 -20.29 -4.52
CA THR A 171 -12.27 -19.82 -3.20
C THR A 171 -11.32 -18.69 -2.73
N PRO A 172 -11.76 -17.82 -1.80
CA PRO A 172 -10.89 -16.81 -1.20
C PRO A 172 -9.59 -17.37 -0.60
N TRP A 173 -9.63 -18.61 -0.15
CA TRP A 173 -8.47 -19.29 0.47
C TRP A 173 -7.31 -19.53 -0.50
N SER A 174 -7.58 -19.61 -1.81
CA SER A 174 -6.52 -19.73 -2.82
C SER A 174 -5.59 -18.51 -2.86
N ILE A 175 -6.05 -17.36 -2.38
CA ILE A 175 -5.28 -16.11 -2.27
C ILE A 175 -4.83 -15.87 -0.82
N ILE A 176 -5.73 -16.11 0.16
CA ILE A 176 -5.45 -15.83 1.58
C ILE A 176 -4.32 -16.72 2.12
N LEU A 177 -4.33 -18.02 1.82
CA LEU A 177 -3.33 -18.94 2.36
C LEU A 177 -1.90 -18.63 1.90
N PRO A 178 -1.60 -18.46 0.59
CA PRO A 178 -0.26 -18.05 0.20
C PRO A 178 0.07 -16.62 0.68
N GLY A 179 -0.92 -15.72 0.73
CA GLY A 179 -0.75 -14.34 1.17
C GLY A 179 -0.31 -14.18 2.62
N MET A 180 -0.64 -15.14 3.50
CA MET A 180 -0.21 -15.07 4.90
C MET A 180 1.30 -15.30 5.11
N PHE A 181 2.01 -15.86 4.12
CA PHE A 181 3.43 -16.20 4.20
C PHE A 181 4.28 -15.27 3.33
N ALA A 182 4.49 -14.02 3.76
CA ALA A 182 5.28 -13.06 3.01
C ALA A 182 6.69 -12.89 3.61
N PRO A 183 7.75 -13.23 2.87
CA PRO A 183 9.13 -13.10 3.33
C PRO A 183 9.51 -11.66 3.70
N PHE A 184 9.02 -10.65 2.99
CA PHE A 184 9.29 -9.24 3.24
C PHE A 184 8.84 -8.80 4.64
N SER A 185 7.63 -9.16 5.05
CA SER A 185 7.08 -8.80 6.36
C SER A 185 7.89 -9.42 7.51
N VAL A 186 8.29 -10.68 7.36
CA VAL A 186 9.16 -11.39 8.32
C VAL A 186 10.54 -10.73 8.39
N PHE A 187 11.14 -10.39 7.24
CA PHE A 187 12.44 -9.73 7.18
C PHE A 187 12.39 -8.38 7.89
N LEU A 188 11.42 -7.54 7.54
CA LEU A 188 11.29 -6.19 8.08
C LEU A 188 11.09 -6.23 9.60
N LEU A 189 10.15 -7.02 10.10
CA LEU A 189 9.91 -7.19 11.54
C LEU A 189 11.12 -7.76 12.28
N THR A 190 11.85 -8.71 11.69
CA THR A 190 13.09 -9.23 12.28
C THR A 190 14.12 -8.11 12.46
N LYS A 191 14.24 -7.19 11.50
CA LYS A 191 15.14 -6.04 11.61
C LYS A 191 14.74 -5.11 12.77
N PHE A 192 13.45 -4.87 12.95
CA PHE A 192 12.97 -4.04 14.06
C PHE A 192 13.13 -4.74 15.41
N MET A 193 12.75 -5.99 15.54
CA MET A 193 12.88 -6.75 16.78
C MET A 193 14.34 -6.91 17.25
N ARG A 194 15.30 -6.97 16.32
CA ARG A 194 16.74 -7.01 16.65
C ARG A 194 17.27 -5.72 17.30
N ARG A 195 16.55 -4.61 17.22
CA ARG A 195 16.93 -3.34 17.87
C ARG A 195 16.52 -3.29 19.34
N ILE A 196 15.65 -4.17 19.78
CA ILE A 196 15.24 -4.26 21.19
C ILE A 196 16.44 -4.67 22.02
N PRO A 197 16.85 -3.87 23.02
CA PRO A 197 17.99 -4.20 23.87
C PRO A 197 17.78 -5.55 24.56
N TYR A 198 18.79 -6.40 24.50
CA TYR A 198 18.71 -7.73 25.10
C TYR A 198 18.55 -7.66 26.64
N SER A 199 19.07 -6.61 27.27
CA SER A 199 18.92 -6.34 28.71
C SER A 199 17.47 -6.24 29.17
N LEU A 200 16.55 -5.69 28.34
CA LEU A 200 15.12 -5.67 28.64
C LEU A 200 14.52 -7.08 28.76
N ILE A 201 14.99 -7.96 27.91
CA ILE A 201 14.53 -9.33 27.85
C ILE A 201 15.11 -10.16 29.00
N GLU A 202 16.38 -9.92 29.36
CA GLU A 202 17.01 -10.54 30.52
C GLU A 202 16.34 -10.11 31.83
N ALA A 203 16.05 -8.82 31.99
CA ALA A 203 15.31 -8.30 33.16
C ALA A 203 13.94 -8.98 33.28
N ALA A 204 13.16 -9.07 32.19
CA ALA A 204 11.88 -9.75 32.21
C ALA A 204 11.98 -11.25 32.59
N LYS A 205 13.06 -11.93 32.16
CA LYS A 205 13.31 -13.32 32.54
C LYS A 205 13.67 -13.48 34.01
N VAL A 206 14.42 -12.53 34.58
CA VAL A 206 14.72 -12.49 36.02
C VAL A 206 13.43 -12.28 36.82
N ASP A 207 12.49 -11.46 36.29
CA ASP A 207 11.16 -11.24 36.87
C ASP A 207 10.20 -12.44 36.67
N GLY A 208 10.66 -13.53 36.03
CA GLY A 208 9.91 -14.77 35.84
C GLY A 208 8.98 -14.79 34.62
N ALA A 209 9.08 -13.81 33.70
CA ALA A 209 8.26 -13.74 32.51
C ALA A 209 8.58 -14.88 31.53
N GLY A 210 7.53 -15.58 31.06
CA GLY A 210 7.64 -16.58 30.01
C GLY A 210 7.87 -15.98 28.62
N GLU A 211 8.30 -16.82 27.65
CA GLU A 211 8.59 -16.36 26.28
C GLU A 211 7.37 -15.71 25.62
N TRP A 212 6.14 -16.18 25.88
CA TRP A 212 4.92 -15.60 25.36
C TRP A 212 4.63 -14.22 25.95
N GLU A 213 4.90 -14.03 27.24
CA GLU A 213 4.75 -12.71 27.87
C GLU A 213 5.78 -11.71 27.36
N ILE A 214 7.03 -12.15 27.19
CA ILE A 214 8.09 -11.31 26.58
C ILE A 214 7.69 -10.90 25.16
N PHE A 215 7.17 -11.84 24.36
CA PHE A 215 6.70 -11.57 23.01
C PHE A 215 5.58 -10.53 23.00
N THR A 216 4.51 -10.78 23.76
CA THR A 216 3.27 -9.98 23.69
C THR A 216 3.36 -8.66 24.45
N LYS A 217 4.02 -8.66 25.64
CA LYS A 217 4.07 -7.47 26.52
C LYS A 217 5.29 -6.58 26.30
N ILE A 218 6.37 -7.10 25.70
CA ILE A 218 7.62 -6.35 25.49
C ILE A 218 7.91 -6.17 24.01
N CYS A 219 8.03 -7.26 23.24
CA CYS A 219 8.51 -7.17 21.86
C CYS A 219 7.49 -6.56 20.90
N LEU A 220 6.21 -6.98 20.95
CA LEU A 220 5.18 -6.44 20.08
C LEU A 220 4.93 -4.93 20.31
N PRO A 221 4.77 -4.44 21.57
CA PRO A 221 4.60 -3.01 21.80
C PRO A 221 5.79 -2.16 21.33
N GLN A 222 7.01 -2.65 21.49
CA GLN A 222 8.23 -1.97 21.01
C GLN A 222 8.33 -1.92 19.48
N CYS A 223 7.67 -2.85 18.78
CA CYS A 223 7.64 -2.89 17.32
C CYS A 223 6.34 -2.30 16.73
N ARG A 224 5.56 -1.55 17.51
CA ARG A 224 4.25 -1.03 17.12
C ARG A 224 4.30 -0.25 15.80
N SER A 225 5.23 0.68 15.63
CA SER A 225 5.36 1.44 14.37
C SER A 225 5.66 0.55 13.17
N ALA A 226 6.53 -0.46 13.34
CA ALA A 226 6.82 -1.42 12.28
C ALA A 226 5.61 -2.30 11.93
N LEU A 227 4.85 -2.75 12.92
CA LEU A 227 3.64 -3.54 12.71
C LEU A 227 2.59 -2.75 11.91
N TYR A 228 2.33 -1.49 12.28
CA TYR A 228 1.42 -0.63 11.53
C TYR A 228 1.93 -0.34 10.11
N SER A 229 3.23 -0.04 9.94
CA SER A 229 3.81 0.17 8.62
C SER A 229 3.63 -1.04 7.70
N ILE A 230 3.89 -2.25 8.21
CA ILE A 230 3.70 -3.49 7.46
C ILE A 230 2.22 -3.70 7.13
N ALA A 231 1.32 -3.49 8.10
CA ALA A 231 -0.11 -3.66 7.88
C ALA A 231 -0.63 -2.74 6.76
N ILE A 232 -0.18 -1.48 6.74
CA ILE A 232 -0.55 -0.52 5.70
C ILE A 232 0.02 -0.93 4.33
N LEU A 233 1.31 -1.30 4.27
CA LEU A 233 1.94 -1.73 3.03
C LEU A 233 1.27 -2.98 2.44
N VAL A 234 1.00 -3.98 3.28
CA VAL A 234 0.31 -5.20 2.89
C VAL A 234 -1.12 -4.91 2.44
N PHE A 235 -1.84 -4.03 3.16
CA PHE A 235 -3.17 -3.62 2.76
C PHE A 235 -3.16 -2.99 1.36
N ILE A 236 -2.28 -2.02 1.11
CA ILE A 236 -2.19 -1.33 -0.18
C ILE A 236 -1.84 -2.31 -1.30
N ASP A 237 -0.91 -3.23 -1.06
CA ASP A 237 -0.47 -4.23 -2.04
C ASP A 237 -1.62 -5.17 -2.44
N TYR A 238 -2.27 -5.79 -1.46
CA TYR A 238 -3.39 -6.70 -1.71
C TYR A 238 -4.68 -6.00 -2.12
N TRP A 239 -4.89 -4.75 -1.70
CA TRP A 239 -6.03 -3.96 -2.15
C TRP A 239 -5.98 -3.74 -3.67
N ASN A 240 -4.78 -3.51 -4.22
CA ASN A 240 -4.56 -3.27 -5.63
C ASN A 240 -4.26 -4.53 -6.47
N MET A 241 -4.37 -5.73 -5.88
CA MET A 241 -4.08 -6.97 -6.61
C MET A 241 -5.07 -7.20 -7.76
N VAL A 242 -4.55 -7.58 -8.93
CA VAL A 242 -5.32 -7.90 -10.13
C VAL A 242 -4.98 -9.28 -10.67
N GLU A 243 -3.69 -9.59 -10.82
CA GLU A 243 -3.22 -10.84 -11.45
C GLU A 243 -3.65 -12.09 -10.67
N GLN A 244 -3.55 -12.05 -9.34
CA GLN A 244 -3.91 -13.19 -8.47
C GLN A 244 -5.38 -13.55 -8.59
N PRO A 245 -6.33 -12.63 -8.37
CA PRO A 245 -7.76 -12.94 -8.50
C PRO A 245 -8.15 -13.36 -9.92
N LEU A 246 -7.56 -12.77 -10.95
CA LEU A 246 -7.86 -13.16 -12.35
C LEU A 246 -7.54 -14.63 -12.63
N ILE A 247 -6.50 -15.18 -12.00
CA ILE A 247 -6.06 -16.55 -12.25
C ILE A 247 -6.67 -17.54 -11.26
N LEU A 248 -6.77 -17.14 -9.99
CA LEU A 248 -7.20 -18.04 -8.90
C LEU A 248 -8.70 -18.01 -8.62
N LEU A 249 -9.41 -16.93 -9.02
CA LEU A 249 -10.86 -16.79 -8.92
C LEU A 249 -11.46 -16.66 -10.31
N GLN A 250 -11.83 -17.79 -10.90
CA GLN A 250 -12.38 -17.84 -12.27
C GLN A 250 -13.82 -17.32 -12.34
N ASP A 251 -14.54 -17.36 -11.22
CA ASP A 251 -15.87 -16.79 -11.10
C ASP A 251 -15.77 -15.26 -10.95
N SER A 252 -16.35 -14.53 -11.90
CA SER A 252 -16.35 -13.07 -11.93
C SER A 252 -17.07 -12.44 -10.72
N GLU A 253 -18.05 -13.14 -10.12
CA GLU A 253 -18.76 -12.66 -8.94
C GLU A 253 -17.89 -12.70 -7.69
N ALA A 254 -16.95 -13.64 -7.62
CA ALA A 254 -16.00 -13.77 -6.51
C ALA A 254 -14.81 -12.80 -6.60
N GLN A 255 -14.62 -12.15 -7.75
CA GLN A 255 -13.48 -11.25 -7.98
C GLN A 255 -13.64 -9.92 -7.23
N PRO A 256 -12.50 -9.33 -6.77
CA PRO A 256 -12.50 -8.02 -6.11
C PRO A 256 -12.71 -6.87 -7.09
N LEU A 257 -13.00 -5.68 -6.55
CA LEU A 257 -13.24 -4.47 -7.33
C LEU A 257 -12.02 -4.02 -8.17
N SER A 258 -10.81 -4.34 -7.73
CA SER A 258 -9.56 -4.06 -8.47
C SER A 258 -9.56 -4.70 -9.86
N VAL A 259 -10.05 -5.93 -9.98
CA VAL A 259 -10.17 -6.64 -11.26
C VAL A 259 -11.16 -5.94 -12.18
N PHE A 260 -12.33 -5.55 -11.67
CA PHE A 260 -13.30 -4.78 -12.44
C PHE A 260 -12.70 -3.47 -12.95
N LEU A 261 -12.01 -2.72 -12.09
CA LEU A 261 -11.40 -1.44 -12.47
C LEU A 261 -10.24 -1.60 -13.46
N SER A 262 -9.62 -2.78 -13.55
CA SER A 262 -8.56 -3.07 -14.52
C SER A 262 -9.10 -3.36 -15.93
N SER A 263 -10.38 -3.73 -16.06
CA SER A 263 -11.05 -4.13 -17.31
C SER A 263 -12.26 -3.25 -17.60
N ILE A 264 -12.03 -1.94 -17.79
CA ILE A 264 -13.10 -0.97 -18.04
C ILE A 264 -13.71 -1.17 -19.42
N ASN A 265 -15.02 -1.40 -19.48
CA ASN A 265 -15.78 -1.42 -20.73
C ASN A 265 -16.08 0.01 -21.21
N SER A 266 -16.02 0.22 -22.53
CA SER A 266 -16.26 1.53 -23.16
C SER A 266 -17.64 2.14 -22.86
N GLY A 267 -18.62 1.33 -22.42
CA GLY A 267 -19.96 1.79 -22.02
C GLY A 267 -20.10 2.25 -20.57
N GLU A 268 -19.10 2.00 -19.72
CA GLU A 268 -19.18 2.18 -18.25
C GLU A 268 -18.13 3.13 -17.67
N ILE A 269 -17.57 4.00 -18.50
CA ILE A 269 -16.44 4.87 -18.11
C ILE A 269 -16.81 5.78 -16.93
N GLY A 270 -18.02 6.36 -16.96
CA GLY A 270 -18.49 7.23 -15.86
C GLY A 270 -18.61 6.47 -14.54
N LEU A 271 -19.14 5.26 -14.61
CA LEU A 271 -19.25 4.35 -13.47
C LEU A 271 -17.88 3.95 -12.95
N ALA A 272 -16.93 3.69 -13.85
CA ALA A 272 -15.56 3.35 -13.46
C ALA A 272 -14.86 4.50 -12.72
N PHE A 273 -15.04 5.77 -13.12
CA PHE A 273 -14.53 6.92 -12.38
C PHE A 273 -15.15 7.02 -10.98
N ALA A 274 -16.48 6.82 -10.86
CA ALA A 274 -17.16 6.84 -9.57
C ALA A 274 -16.68 5.69 -8.66
N MET A 275 -16.60 4.47 -9.19
CA MET A 275 -16.13 3.31 -8.43
C MET A 275 -14.64 3.41 -8.08
N ALA A 276 -13.79 3.95 -8.95
CA ALA A 276 -12.39 4.23 -8.64
C ALA A 276 -12.26 5.26 -7.50
N THR A 277 -13.13 6.28 -7.46
CA THR A 277 -13.15 7.26 -6.36
C THR A 277 -13.54 6.59 -5.04
N VAL A 278 -14.56 5.73 -5.01
CA VAL A 278 -14.95 4.95 -3.82
C VAL A 278 -13.81 4.01 -3.42
N TYR A 279 -13.17 3.36 -4.39
CA TYR A 279 -12.07 2.43 -4.17
C TYR A 279 -10.82 3.08 -3.54
N MET A 280 -10.57 4.36 -3.81
CA MET A 280 -9.46 5.11 -3.20
C MET A 280 -9.69 5.42 -1.71
N ILE A 281 -10.94 5.49 -1.23
CA ILE A 281 -11.26 5.93 0.13
C ILE A 281 -10.54 5.12 1.21
N PRO A 282 -10.56 3.77 1.24
CA PRO A 282 -9.89 3.00 2.27
C PRO A 282 -8.36 3.24 2.30
N CYS A 283 -7.73 3.32 1.12
CA CYS A 283 -6.30 3.59 1.03
C CYS A 283 -5.95 4.98 1.57
N LEU A 284 -6.75 6.02 1.23
CA LEU A 284 -6.56 7.38 1.73
C LEU A 284 -6.75 7.46 3.25
N LEU A 285 -7.78 6.81 3.79
CA LEU A 285 -8.02 6.78 5.24
C LEU A 285 -6.88 6.09 5.98
N LEU A 286 -6.39 4.97 5.48
CA LEU A 286 -5.25 4.27 6.08
C LEU A 286 -3.97 5.09 6.00
N PHE A 287 -3.73 5.77 4.88
CA PHE A 287 -2.56 6.65 4.74
C PHE A 287 -2.63 7.81 5.73
N LEU A 288 -3.75 8.52 5.81
CA LEU A 288 -3.93 9.66 6.74
C LEU A 288 -3.79 9.28 8.21
N HIS A 289 -4.21 8.06 8.59
CA HIS A 289 -4.04 7.57 9.96
C HIS A 289 -2.66 6.99 10.25
N GLY A 290 -1.95 6.56 9.22
CA GLY A 290 -0.72 5.80 9.34
C GLY A 290 0.54 6.49 8.83
N GLU A 291 0.46 7.73 8.31
CA GLU A 291 1.61 8.42 7.70
C GLU A 291 2.80 8.54 8.66
N GLU A 292 2.55 8.86 9.94
CA GLU A 292 3.59 8.96 10.96
C GLU A 292 4.32 7.62 11.16
N TYR A 293 3.58 6.51 11.21
CA TYR A 293 4.15 5.17 11.36
C TYR A 293 4.92 4.74 10.10
N LEU A 294 4.43 5.09 8.91
CA LEU A 294 5.13 4.82 7.65
C LEU A 294 6.46 5.56 7.59
N VAL A 295 6.45 6.85 7.91
CA VAL A 295 7.66 7.69 7.93
C VAL A 295 8.66 7.16 8.97
N GLU A 296 8.22 6.84 10.17
CA GLU A 296 9.06 6.28 11.23
C GLU A 296 9.59 4.90 10.84
N GLY A 297 8.74 4.03 10.29
CA GLY A 297 9.11 2.70 9.84
C GLY A 297 10.17 2.72 8.74
N ILE A 298 9.99 3.56 7.72
CA ILE A 298 10.94 3.69 6.60
C ILE A 298 12.23 4.40 7.04
N ALA A 299 12.14 5.50 7.77
CA ALA A 299 13.29 6.24 8.25
C ALA A 299 14.18 5.38 9.17
N ASN A 300 13.55 4.62 10.05
CA ASN A 300 14.26 3.70 10.92
C ASN A 300 14.84 2.48 10.18
N SER A 301 14.28 2.07 9.05
CA SER A 301 14.86 0.99 8.23
C SER A 301 16.15 1.43 7.52
N GLY A 302 16.25 2.71 7.14
CA GLY A 302 17.39 3.30 6.41
C GLY A 302 18.56 3.78 7.28
N SER A 303 18.36 3.98 8.59
CA SER A 303 19.41 4.47 9.48
C SER A 303 20.33 3.35 10.01
N VAL A 304 20.89 2.56 9.10
CA VAL A 304 22.09 1.75 9.41
C VAL A 304 23.29 2.70 9.29
N LYS A 305 23.55 3.49 10.30
CA LYS A 305 24.90 4.03 10.52
C LYS A 305 25.66 2.96 11.29
N GLY A 306 26.75 2.51 10.62
CA GLY A 306 27.73 1.60 11.16
C GLY A 306 28.43 2.14 12.41
#